data_5b660455df06c07b25049b107638a53e
#
_entry.id   5b660455df06c07b25049b107638a53e
#
_cell.length_a   1.000
_cell.length_b   1.000
_cell.length_c   1.000
_cell.angle_alpha   90.00
_cell.angle_beta   90.00
_cell.angle_gamma   90.00
#
_symmetry.space_group_name_H-M   'P 1'
#
loop_
_entity.id
_entity.type
_entity.pdbx_description
1 polymer ?
#
loop_
_entity_poly.entity_id
_entity_poly.type
_entity_poly.pdbx_seq_one_letter_code
_entity_poly.pdbx_strand_id
1 'polypeptide(L)'
;MKVRRLWWLALPVVVLALLVAGCGGDDEDEAGGTTAAETTEPQEMTDVTLQLKWVTQGQFAGYYAALEQGYYEDEGLNVTIRPGGPDIVPEQVVLGGQAEFGINWLDNTLATRDQGGTIVNIAQVFARSGMTELTWADSGLEEITDLRGKKVGVWLGGNEHKLFAALTKNGIDPQKDAEIVAQPFDMNLFLNREVDAAAAMTYNELAQVLESKNPDSGELYTLDDLNVFKMSDLGTGALEDGIFVTEEWIADEANQDVATRFLKASFKGWIYCRDNPDDCTQYVLDAGPTLGEGHQRWMVNEINKLIWPNETGIGVMSEADYATTAQIAQDYGIVKNDPGDGVYTTEYAAAAVAALEEEGLDVKGADYEAPEVEVTEGGE
;
A
#
# COMPACT_ATOMS: atom_id res chain seq x y z
N MET A 1 48.02 -6.62 -32.72
CA MET A 1 49.41 -6.07 -32.60
C MET A 1 49.44 -5.06 -31.47
N LYS A 2 50.43 -5.26 -30.59
CA LYS A 2 50.97 -4.46 -29.49
C LYS A 2 50.23 -4.45 -28.16
N VAL A 3 50.69 -5.40 -27.37
CA VAL A 3 50.75 -5.50 -25.92
C VAL A 3 51.60 -4.37 -25.34
N ARG A 4 51.22 -3.76 -24.21
CA ARG A 4 52.16 -3.22 -23.26
C ARG A 4 51.73 -3.49 -21.83
N ARG A 5 52.62 -4.22 -21.16
CA ARG A 5 52.64 -4.63 -19.75
C ARG A 5 53.23 -3.56 -18.84
N LEU A 6 52.94 -3.72 -17.54
CA LEU A 6 53.73 -3.44 -16.31
C LEU A 6 53.64 -1.99 -15.80
N TRP A 7 53.48 -1.73 -14.48
CA TRP A 7 54.39 -2.16 -13.40
C TRP A 7 53.72 -2.04 -12.02
N TRP A 8 54.05 -2.99 -11.15
CA TRP A 8 53.82 -3.02 -9.72
C TRP A 8 54.75 -2.01 -8.99
N LEU A 9 54.24 -1.35 -7.92
CA LEU A 9 55.07 -0.83 -6.85
C LEU A 9 54.36 -1.08 -5.51
N ALA A 10 54.90 -1.99 -4.73
CA ALA A 10 54.57 -2.22 -3.32
C ALA A 10 55.43 -1.28 -2.47
N LEU A 11 54.84 -0.65 -1.45
CA LEU A 11 55.56 0.05 -0.40
C LEU A 11 55.21 -0.59 0.97
N PRO A 12 56.22 -0.83 1.83
CA PRO A 12 56.00 -1.49 3.11
C PRO A 12 55.58 -0.50 4.20
N VAL A 13 54.70 -0.96 5.06
CA VAL A 13 54.30 -0.31 6.33
C VAL A 13 55.38 -0.57 7.37
N VAL A 14 55.95 0.48 7.90
CA VAL A 14 56.87 0.45 9.06
C VAL A 14 56.05 0.65 10.33
N VAL A 15 56.01 -0.38 11.16
CA VAL A 15 55.49 -0.34 12.54
C VAL A 15 56.61 0.21 13.43
N LEU A 16 56.38 1.31 14.09
CA LEU A 16 57.29 1.85 15.11
C LEU A 16 56.63 1.67 16.48
N ALA A 17 57.09 0.69 17.25
CA ALA A 17 56.77 0.52 18.65
C ALA A 17 57.67 1.38 19.52
N LEU A 18 57.10 2.27 20.33
CA LEU A 18 57.84 3.00 21.38
C LEU A 18 57.40 2.48 22.74
N LEU A 19 58.27 1.75 23.37
CA LEU A 19 58.22 1.43 24.79
C LEU A 19 58.83 2.59 25.57
N VAL A 20 58.09 3.17 26.52
CA VAL A 20 58.67 4.01 27.57
C VAL A 20 58.24 3.42 28.91
N ALA A 21 59.24 2.89 29.63
CA ALA A 21 59.12 2.54 31.04
C ALA A 21 59.49 3.76 31.86
N GLY A 22 58.71 4.06 32.89
CA GLY A 22 59.00 5.07 33.90
C GLY A 22 58.27 4.75 35.19
N CYS A 23 59.04 4.39 36.20
CA CYS A 23 58.60 4.09 37.57
C CYS A 23 58.32 5.35 38.39
N GLY A 24 57.37 5.25 39.33
CA GLY A 24 57.50 5.71 40.71
C GLY A 24 56.67 6.93 41.08
N GLY A 25 55.84 6.75 42.13
CA GLY A 25 55.28 7.79 42.99
C GLY A 25 53.83 7.49 43.46
N ASP A 26 53.72 7.04 44.71
CA ASP A 26 52.46 6.97 45.45
C ASP A 26 51.81 8.33 45.61
N ASP A 27 50.51 8.40 45.53
CA ASP A 27 49.62 9.07 46.45
C ASP A 27 48.13 8.92 46.06
N GLU A 28 47.27 8.91 47.05
CA GLU A 28 45.91 8.44 47.16
C GLU A 28 44.84 9.27 46.45
N ASP A 29 43.66 8.58 46.21
CA ASP A 29 42.29 9.10 46.14
C ASP A 29 41.87 9.97 44.91
N GLU A 30 41.09 9.33 43.99
CA GLU A 30 39.69 9.69 43.72
C GLU A 30 39.07 8.71 42.73
N ALA A 31 37.90 8.18 43.09
CA ALA A 31 37.07 7.31 42.28
C ALA A 31 36.45 8.08 41.09
N GLY A 32 37.12 8.03 39.95
CA GLY A 32 36.56 8.43 38.63
C GLY A 32 36.03 7.19 37.92
N GLY A 33 34.71 6.97 38.00
CA GLY A 33 34.02 5.94 37.21
C GLY A 33 34.19 6.20 35.72
N THR A 34 35.05 5.40 35.08
CA THR A 34 35.10 5.29 33.63
C THR A 34 33.83 4.55 33.21
N THR A 35 32.83 5.26 32.78
CA THR A 35 31.74 4.70 31.96
C THR A 35 32.40 4.15 30.72
N ALA A 36 32.49 2.84 30.65
CA ALA A 36 32.76 2.15 29.40
C ALA A 36 31.64 2.55 28.46
N ALA A 37 31.98 3.26 27.38
CA ALA A 37 31.06 3.38 26.26
C ALA A 37 30.80 1.93 25.78
N GLU A 38 29.58 1.47 25.94
CA GLU A 38 29.11 0.27 25.27
C GLU A 38 29.31 0.52 23.77
N THR A 39 30.29 -0.11 23.19
CA THR A 39 30.36 -0.28 21.75
C THR A 39 29.22 -1.21 21.40
N THR A 40 28.07 -0.65 21.05
CA THR A 40 26.99 -1.37 20.38
C THR A 40 27.61 -1.95 19.10
N GLU A 41 27.72 -3.26 19.02
CA GLU A 41 28.03 -3.92 17.74
C GLU A 41 26.95 -3.47 16.75
N PRO A 42 27.30 -3.23 15.47
CA PRO A 42 26.29 -2.89 14.47
C PRO A 42 25.22 -4.00 14.47
N GLN A 43 23.98 -3.65 14.73
CA GLN A 43 22.88 -4.59 14.63
C GLN A 43 22.85 -5.12 13.20
N GLU A 44 22.89 -6.43 13.02
CA GLU A 44 22.80 -7.03 11.70
C GLU A 44 21.40 -6.76 11.14
N MET A 45 21.33 -5.99 10.03
CA MET A 45 20.08 -5.62 9.38
C MET A 45 19.52 -6.83 8.63
N THR A 46 18.21 -7.04 8.71
CA THR A 46 17.51 -8.06 7.93
C THR A 46 16.99 -7.45 6.64
N ASP A 47 17.44 -7.96 5.50
CA ASP A 47 16.94 -7.54 4.19
C ASP A 47 15.55 -8.11 3.94
N VAL A 48 14.59 -7.27 3.56
CA VAL A 48 13.24 -7.67 3.16
C VAL A 48 12.76 -6.85 1.97
N THR A 49 11.92 -7.45 1.14
CA THR A 49 11.31 -6.81 -0.03
C THR A 49 9.80 -6.74 0.13
N LEU A 50 9.24 -5.54 -0.10
CA LEU A 50 7.81 -5.29 -0.23
C LEU A 50 7.43 -5.13 -1.70
N GLN A 51 6.64 -6.05 -2.26
CA GLN A 51 6.06 -5.92 -3.58
C GLN A 51 4.74 -5.13 -3.50
N LEU A 52 4.72 -3.95 -4.09
CA LEU A 52 3.51 -3.15 -4.20
C LEU A 52 2.54 -3.74 -5.23
N LYS A 53 1.25 -3.50 -5.04
CA LYS A 53 0.20 -3.85 -6.01
C LYS A 53 0.31 -3.04 -7.30
N TRP A 54 0.66 -1.75 -7.19
CA TRP A 54 0.62 -0.79 -8.29
C TRP A 54 1.91 0.00 -8.40
N VAL A 55 1.97 0.92 -9.36
CA VAL A 55 3.09 1.83 -9.54
C VAL A 55 3.29 2.73 -8.31
N THR A 56 4.47 3.33 -8.20
CA THR A 56 4.77 4.33 -7.15
C THR A 56 3.76 5.47 -7.21
N GLN A 57 3.05 5.69 -6.12
CA GLN A 57 2.05 6.77 -5.96
C GLN A 57 1.62 6.91 -4.50
N GLY A 58 0.85 7.95 -4.16
CA GLY A 58 0.36 8.24 -2.81
C GLY A 58 -0.40 7.11 -2.12
N GLN A 59 -0.93 6.14 -2.90
CA GLN A 59 -1.53 4.91 -2.38
C GLN A 59 -0.60 4.16 -1.41
N PHE A 60 0.70 4.32 -1.53
CA PHE A 60 1.71 3.62 -0.73
C PHE A 60 2.51 4.56 0.17
N ALA A 61 2.03 5.78 0.39
CA ALA A 61 2.74 6.84 1.09
C ALA A 61 3.29 6.42 2.46
N GLY A 62 2.53 5.64 3.25
CA GLY A 62 2.97 5.19 4.57
C GLY A 62 4.21 4.31 4.55
N TYR A 63 4.39 3.50 3.50
CA TYR A 63 5.60 2.67 3.37
C TYR A 63 6.81 3.51 2.98
N TYR A 64 6.63 4.51 2.11
CA TYR A 64 7.68 5.48 1.79
C TYR A 64 8.04 6.33 3.01
N ALA A 65 7.04 6.75 3.78
CA ALA A 65 7.27 7.47 5.03
C ALA A 65 8.04 6.63 6.06
N ALA A 66 7.72 5.34 6.18
CA ALA A 66 8.46 4.44 7.07
C ALA A 66 9.93 4.28 6.65
N LEU A 67 10.20 4.30 5.34
CA LEU A 67 11.55 4.25 4.79
C LEU A 67 12.30 5.57 5.06
N GLU A 68 11.74 6.72 4.67
CA GLU A 68 12.37 8.02 4.77
C GLU A 68 12.55 8.52 6.21
N GLN A 69 11.64 8.13 7.13
CA GLN A 69 11.74 8.42 8.54
C GLN A 69 12.69 7.47 9.30
N GLY A 70 13.24 6.46 8.62
CA GLY A 70 14.14 5.47 9.24
C GLY A 70 13.44 4.45 10.15
N TYR A 71 12.09 4.36 10.13
CA TYR A 71 11.36 3.46 11.03
C TYR A 71 11.67 1.98 10.77
N TYR A 72 11.96 1.60 9.52
CA TYR A 72 12.43 0.25 9.22
C TYR A 72 13.83 -0.02 9.79
N GLU A 73 14.76 0.96 9.67
CA GLU A 73 16.10 0.85 10.22
C GLU A 73 16.08 0.77 11.74
N ASP A 74 15.20 1.54 12.42
CA ASP A 74 14.99 1.47 13.87
C ASP A 74 14.56 0.08 14.33
N GLU A 75 13.84 -0.66 13.49
CA GLU A 75 13.42 -2.05 13.70
C GLU A 75 14.45 -3.08 13.15
N GLY A 76 15.64 -2.66 12.74
CA GLY A 76 16.69 -3.53 12.22
C GLY A 76 16.37 -4.17 10.87
N LEU A 77 15.58 -3.48 10.03
CA LEU A 77 15.17 -3.93 8.70
C LEU A 77 15.74 -3.02 7.61
N ASN A 78 16.30 -3.63 6.57
CA ASN A 78 16.65 -2.98 5.32
C ASN A 78 15.57 -3.30 4.28
N VAL A 79 14.59 -2.39 4.11
CA VAL A 79 13.40 -2.62 3.29
C VAL A 79 13.59 -2.10 1.88
N THR A 80 13.38 -2.96 0.89
CA THR A 80 13.28 -2.57 -0.52
C THR A 80 11.83 -2.51 -0.94
N ILE A 81 11.33 -1.33 -1.30
CA ILE A 81 10.00 -1.15 -1.88
C ILE A 81 10.08 -1.36 -3.39
N ARG A 82 9.35 -2.35 -3.89
CA ARG A 82 9.33 -2.74 -5.30
C ARG A 82 8.01 -2.32 -5.94
N PRO A 83 8.01 -1.38 -6.88
CA PRO A 83 6.78 -0.98 -7.57
C PRO A 83 6.12 -2.16 -8.28
N GLY A 84 4.79 -2.14 -8.30
CA GLY A 84 3.95 -3.04 -9.07
C GLY A 84 3.54 -2.44 -10.42
N GLY A 85 2.37 -2.82 -10.86
CA GLY A 85 1.78 -2.35 -12.11
C GLY A 85 0.83 -3.38 -12.71
N PRO A 86 0.20 -3.07 -13.85
CA PRO A 86 -0.86 -3.91 -14.43
C PRO A 86 -0.42 -5.31 -14.85
N ASP A 87 0.86 -5.45 -15.22
CA ASP A 87 1.42 -6.73 -15.66
C ASP A 87 2.11 -7.50 -14.50
N ILE A 88 2.05 -6.95 -13.28
CA ILE A 88 2.62 -7.55 -12.09
C ILE A 88 1.51 -8.13 -11.23
N VAL A 89 1.59 -9.42 -10.93
CA VAL A 89 0.71 -10.11 -9.99
C VAL A 89 1.49 -10.31 -8.70
N PRO A 90 1.23 -9.52 -7.64
CA PRO A 90 2.03 -9.54 -6.40
C PRO A 90 2.11 -10.94 -5.77
N GLU A 91 1.01 -11.70 -5.82
CA GLU A 91 0.97 -13.07 -5.29
C GLU A 91 1.98 -13.99 -5.98
N GLN A 92 2.16 -13.86 -7.30
CA GLN A 92 3.13 -14.66 -8.04
C GLN A 92 4.57 -14.27 -7.70
N VAL A 93 4.81 -13.00 -7.39
CA VAL A 93 6.12 -12.50 -6.98
C VAL A 93 6.50 -13.08 -5.61
N VAL A 94 5.57 -13.05 -4.66
CA VAL A 94 5.77 -13.56 -3.28
C VAL A 94 5.83 -15.09 -3.28
N LEU A 95 4.93 -15.78 -3.96
CA LEU A 95 4.97 -17.25 -4.12
C LEU A 95 6.25 -17.72 -4.83
N GLY A 96 6.81 -16.90 -5.70
CA GLY A 96 8.08 -17.15 -6.39
C GLY A 96 9.33 -16.85 -5.54
N GLY A 97 9.18 -16.41 -4.29
CA GLY A 97 10.28 -16.07 -3.38
C GLY A 97 11.11 -14.87 -3.84
N GLN A 98 10.50 -13.93 -4.58
CA GLN A 98 11.16 -12.71 -5.06
C GLN A 98 10.86 -11.49 -4.17
N ALA A 99 9.94 -11.62 -3.23
CA ALA A 99 9.62 -10.68 -2.18
C ALA A 99 9.04 -11.47 -0.99
N GLU A 100 9.30 -10.99 0.22
CA GLU A 100 8.75 -11.55 1.45
C GLU A 100 7.31 -11.10 1.65
N PHE A 101 7.05 -9.80 1.40
CA PHE A 101 5.75 -9.16 1.59
C PHE A 101 5.15 -8.75 0.25
N GLY A 102 3.84 -8.90 0.12
CA GLY A 102 3.08 -8.39 -1.02
C GLY A 102 1.87 -7.59 -0.56
N ILE A 103 1.48 -6.61 -1.36
CA ILE A 103 0.23 -5.85 -1.17
C ILE A 103 -0.72 -6.23 -2.29
N ASN A 104 -1.94 -6.65 -1.94
CA ASN A 104 -3.04 -6.76 -2.89
C ASN A 104 -4.40 -6.65 -2.19
N TRP A 105 -5.46 -6.63 -2.97
CA TRP A 105 -6.83 -6.65 -2.49
C TRP A 105 -7.16 -8.04 -1.96
N LEU A 106 -7.97 -8.10 -0.91
CA LEU A 106 -8.27 -9.35 -0.22
C LEU A 106 -9.00 -10.35 -1.11
N ASP A 107 -9.88 -9.91 -2.00
CA ASP A 107 -10.57 -10.77 -2.96
C ASP A 107 -9.60 -11.47 -3.94
N ASN A 108 -8.49 -10.81 -4.35
CA ASN A 108 -7.43 -11.43 -5.15
C ASN A 108 -6.64 -12.46 -4.33
N THR A 109 -6.36 -12.16 -3.05
CA THR A 109 -5.74 -13.12 -2.14
C THR A 109 -6.60 -14.36 -1.98
N LEU A 110 -7.91 -14.20 -1.80
CA LEU A 110 -8.89 -15.30 -1.75
C LEU A 110 -8.90 -16.10 -3.05
N ALA A 111 -8.93 -15.44 -4.21
CA ALA A 111 -8.90 -16.10 -5.52
C ALA A 111 -7.60 -16.91 -5.75
N THR A 112 -6.47 -16.38 -5.29
CA THR A 112 -5.18 -17.08 -5.37
C THR A 112 -5.18 -18.32 -4.48
N ARG A 113 -5.73 -18.25 -3.27
CA ARG A 113 -5.89 -19.42 -2.39
C ARG A 113 -6.83 -20.48 -2.98
N ASP A 114 -7.96 -20.07 -3.58
CA ASP A 114 -8.90 -20.99 -4.25
C ASP A 114 -8.23 -21.76 -5.40
N GLN A 115 -7.17 -21.19 -5.99
CA GLN A 115 -6.32 -21.82 -7.01
C GLN A 115 -5.16 -22.63 -6.44
N GLY A 116 -5.04 -22.73 -5.12
CA GLY A 116 -4.02 -23.50 -4.41
C GLY A 116 -2.76 -22.72 -4.00
N GLY A 117 -2.78 -21.39 -4.09
CA GLY A 117 -1.72 -20.54 -3.57
C GLY A 117 -1.69 -20.54 -2.03
N THR A 118 -0.53 -20.77 -1.45
CA THR A 118 -0.32 -20.87 0.00
C THR A 118 0.14 -19.52 0.57
N ILE A 119 -0.75 -18.54 0.53
CA ILE A 119 -0.52 -17.18 1.07
C ILE A 119 -1.48 -16.87 2.21
N VAL A 120 -1.07 -16.03 3.14
CA VAL A 120 -1.86 -15.57 4.29
C VAL A 120 -1.79 -14.06 4.41
N ASN A 121 -2.94 -13.40 4.56
CA ASN A 121 -3.02 -11.98 4.88
C ASN A 121 -2.62 -11.80 6.36
N ILE A 122 -1.63 -10.94 6.62
CA ILE A 122 -1.10 -10.67 7.96
C ILE A 122 -1.45 -9.27 8.48
N ALA A 123 -1.96 -8.40 7.60
CA ALA A 123 -2.47 -7.08 7.97
C ALA A 123 -3.42 -6.52 6.92
N GLN A 124 -4.45 -5.83 7.36
CA GLN A 124 -5.44 -5.15 6.51
C GLN A 124 -5.34 -3.65 6.71
N VAL A 125 -4.57 -2.98 5.86
CA VAL A 125 -4.26 -1.55 6.03
C VAL A 125 -5.47 -0.68 5.69
N PHE A 126 -6.10 -0.89 4.53
CA PHE A 126 -7.33 -0.16 4.19
C PHE A 126 -8.53 -0.84 4.87
N ALA A 127 -9.19 -0.09 5.75
CA ALA A 127 -10.39 -0.56 6.45
C ALA A 127 -11.67 -0.41 5.60
N ARG A 128 -11.58 0.23 4.43
CA ARG A 128 -12.71 0.53 3.52
C ARG A 128 -12.27 0.36 2.08
N SER A 129 -13.27 0.12 1.19
CA SER A 129 -13.07 0.12 -0.26
C SER A 129 -13.13 1.54 -0.80
N GLY A 130 -12.16 1.91 -1.63
CA GLY A 130 -12.15 3.16 -2.41
C GLY A 130 -12.68 2.99 -3.83
N MET A 131 -13.11 1.79 -4.24
CA MET A 131 -13.56 1.56 -5.61
C MET A 131 -14.95 2.13 -5.88
N THR A 132 -15.06 2.83 -6.99
CA THR A 132 -16.29 3.43 -7.52
C THR A 132 -16.45 3.10 -8.99
N GLU A 133 -17.65 3.33 -9.52
CA GLU A 133 -17.94 3.44 -10.94
C GLU A 133 -18.51 4.81 -11.20
N LEU A 134 -18.02 5.51 -12.20
CA LEU A 134 -18.42 6.86 -12.56
C LEU A 134 -19.30 6.88 -13.81
N THR A 135 -20.33 7.71 -13.81
CA THR A 135 -21.06 8.12 -15.01
C THR A 135 -21.15 9.64 -15.05
N TRP A 136 -21.40 10.22 -16.22
CA TRP A 136 -21.65 11.65 -16.32
C TRP A 136 -23.05 11.99 -15.80
N ALA A 137 -23.20 13.06 -15.03
CA ALA A 137 -24.49 13.50 -14.50
C ALA A 137 -25.50 13.82 -15.62
N ASP A 138 -25.01 14.29 -16.78
CA ASP A 138 -25.84 14.60 -17.96
C ASP A 138 -26.19 13.38 -18.82
N SER A 139 -25.69 12.18 -18.48
CA SER A 139 -25.93 10.95 -19.24
C SER A 139 -27.29 10.33 -18.98
N GLY A 140 -27.95 10.67 -17.87
CA GLY A 140 -29.17 10.02 -17.39
C GLY A 140 -28.95 8.61 -16.83
N LEU A 141 -27.69 8.22 -16.53
CA LEU A 141 -27.31 6.96 -15.88
C LEU A 141 -27.09 7.24 -14.40
N GLU A 142 -28.18 7.21 -13.63
CA GLU A 142 -28.19 7.64 -12.22
C GLU A 142 -28.13 6.47 -11.25
N GLU A 143 -28.33 5.23 -11.74
CA GLU A 143 -28.28 4.01 -10.93
C GLU A 143 -27.44 2.94 -11.63
N ILE A 144 -26.86 2.01 -10.85
CA ILE A 144 -26.07 0.91 -11.40
C ILE A 144 -26.85 0.05 -12.40
N THR A 145 -28.18 0.00 -12.26
CA THR A 145 -29.08 -0.72 -13.16
C THR A 145 -29.17 -0.11 -14.55
N ASP A 146 -28.84 1.17 -14.72
CA ASP A 146 -28.85 1.87 -15.99
C ASP A 146 -27.67 1.48 -16.89
N LEU A 147 -26.69 0.76 -16.31
CA LEU A 147 -25.53 0.25 -17.05
C LEU A 147 -25.87 -0.95 -17.95
N ARG A 148 -27.11 -1.45 -17.92
CA ARG A 148 -27.56 -2.50 -18.83
C ARG A 148 -27.48 -2.06 -20.28
N GLY A 149 -26.73 -2.82 -21.09
CA GLY A 149 -26.48 -2.52 -22.52
C GLY A 149 -25.53 -1.37 -22.77
N LYS A 150 -24.79 -0.92 -21.74
CA LYS A 150 -23.84 0.18 -21.82
C LYS A 150 -22.40 -0.33 -21.92
N LYS A 151 -21.51 0.56 -22.38
CA LYS A 151 -20.08 0.35 -22.37
C LYS A 151 -19.53 0.71 -20.99
N VAL A 152 -19.04 -0.28 -20.28
CA VAL A 152 -18.56 -0.14 -18.91
C VAL A 152 -17.07 -0.43 -18.86
N GLY A 153 -16.28 0.59 -18.58
CA GLY A 153 -14.84 0.51 -18.45
C GLY A 153 -14.44 -0.05 -17.10
N VAL A 154 -13.52 -1.01 -17.07
CA VAL A 154 -12.93 -1.53 -15.82
C VAL A 154 -11.57 -2.17 -16.11
N TRP A 155 -10.68 -2.14 -15.09
CA TRP A 155 -9.41 -2.87 -15.17
C TRP A 155 -9.68 -4.36 -15.01
N LEU A 156 -9.13 -5.16 -15.94
CA LEU A 156 -9.28 -6.62 -15.93
C LEU A 156 -8.09 -7.29 -15.20
N GLY A 157 -8.25 -8.56 -14.86
CA GLY A 157 -7.21 -9.34 -14.19
C GLY A 157 -7.31 -9.35 -12.67
N GLY A 158 -8.56 -9.28 -12.15
CA GLY A 158 -8.89 -9.34 -10.73
C GLY A 158 -9.37 -8.01 -10.13
N ASN A 159 -9.24 -6.91 -10.85
CA ASN A 159 -9.72 -5.61 -10.37
C ASN A 159 -11.22 -5.40 -10.67
N GLU A 160 -11.79 -6.17 -11.60
CA GLU A 160 -13.20 -6.12 -12.00
C GLU A 160 -14.18 -6.75 -11.00
N HIS A 161 -13.70 -7.50 -10.03
CA HIS A 161 -14.52 -8.33 -9.16
C HIS A 161 -15.66 -7.57 -8.48
N LYS A 162 -15.36 -6.42 -7.87
CA LYS A 162 -16.33 -5.62 -7.12
C LYS A 162 -17.43 -5.05 -8.02
N LEU A 163 -17.04 -4.58 -9.22
CA LEU A 163 -18.00 -4.10 -10.22
C LEU A 163 -18.88 -5.25 -10.74
N PHE A 164 -18.28 -6.39 -11.06
CA PHE A 164 -19.04 -7.55 -11.54
C PHE A 164 -20.01 -8.07 -10.47
N ALA A 165 -19.60 -8.04 -9.21
CA ALA A 165 -20.46 -8.31 -8.08
C ALA A 165 -21.62 -7.32 -8.02
N ALA A 166 -21.38 -6.01 -8.16
CA ALA A 166 -22.40 -4.97 -8.15
C ALA A 166 -23.40 -5.12 -9.30
N LEU A 167 -22.91 -5.35 -10.52
CA LEU A 167 -23.76 -5.62 -11.69
C LEU A 167 -24.62 -6.86 -11.48
N THR A 168 -24.01 -7.97 -11.05
CA THR A 168 -24.73 -9.26 -10.83
C THR A 168 -25.78 -9.13 -9.73
N LYS A 169 -25.47 -8.49 -8.61
CA LYS A 169 -26.40 -8.20 -7.52
C LYS A 169 -27.62 -7.43 -7.98
N ASN A 170 -27.46 -6.56 -8.96
CA ASN A 170 -28.52 -5.76 -9.57
C ASN A 170 -29.11 -6.40 -10.84
N GLY A 171 -28.90 -7.70 -11.05
CA GLY A 171 -29.51 -8.49 -12.11
C GLY A 171 -28.93 -8.24 -13.50
N ILE A 172 -27.75 -7.66 -13.60
CA ILE A 172 -26.99 -7.45 -14.85
C ILE A 172 -25.91 -8.52 -14.95
N ASP A 173 -25.97 -9.38 -15.95
CA ASP A 173 -24.88 -10.30 -16.26
C ASP A 173 -23.76 -9.53 -16.95
N PRO A 174 -22.58 -9.32 -16.33
CA PRO A 174 -21.52 -8.51 -16.91
C PRO A 174 -20.97 -9.05 -18.23
N GLN A 175 -21.20 -10.35 -18.52
CA GLN A 175 -20.73 -10.97 -19.76
C GLN A 175 -21.77 -10.91 -20.90
N LYS A 176 -23.05 -10.59 -20.60
CA LYS A 176 -24.13 -10.62 -21.59
C LYS A 176 -24.90 -9.33 -21.68
N ASP A 177 -25.09 -8.67 -20.54
CA ASP A 177 -26.00 -7.53 -20.40
C ASP A 177 -25.28 -6.19 -20.38
N ALA A 178 -23.94 -6.17 -20.43
CA ALA A 178 -23.10 -4.97 -20.55
C ALA A 178 -21.95 -5.21 -21.54
N GLU A 179 -21.43 -4.17 -22.15
CA GLU A 179 -20.21 -4.24 -22.97
C GLU A 179 -19.03 -3.85 -22.06
N ILE A 180 -18.32 -4.85 -21.53
CA ILE A 180 -17.16 -4.61 -20.68
C ILE A 180 -15.96 -4.20 -21.53
N VAL A 181 -15.39 -3.05 -21.24
CA VAL A 181 -14.25 -2.45 -21.93
C VAL A 181 -13.04 -2.47 -21.01
N ALA A 182 -11.93 -3.04 -21.47
CA ALA A 182 -10.68 -2.99 -20.70
C ALA A 182 -10.20 -1.53 -20.62
N GLN A 183 -10.17 -1.01 -19.39
CA GLN A 183 -9.79 0.37 -19.12
C GLN A 183 -8.27 0.49 -18.95
N PRO A 184 -7.62 1.51 -19.55
CA PRO A 184 -6.23 1.87 -19.27
C PRO A 184 -6.10 2.54 -17.89
N PHE A 185 -4.90 3.05 -17.55
CA PHE A 185 -4.64 3.71 -16.24
C PHE A 185 -5.05 5.16 -16.19
N ASP A 186 -5.49 5.71 -17.30
CA ASP A 186 -5.99 7.07 -17.41
C ASP A 186 -7.50 7.07 -17.66
N MET A 187 -8.10 8.21 -17.47
CA MET A 187 -9.54 8.40 -17.68
C MET A 187 -9.90 8.89 -19.09
N ASN A 188 -8.99 8.78 -20.07
CA ASN A 188 -9.22 9.29 -21.41
C ASN A 188 -10.46 8.69 -22.09
N LEU A 189 -10.70 7.38 -21.93
CA LEU A 189 -11.92 6.75 -22.48
C LEU A 189 -13.20 7.38 -21.91
N PHE A 190 -13.20 7.71 -20.62
CA PHE A 190 -14.33 8.33 -19.95
C PHE A 190 -14.45 9.82 -20.32
N LEU A 191 -13.36 10.58 -20.26
CA LEU A 191 -13.30 12.00 -20.62
C LEU A 191 -13.72 12.24 -22.07
N ASN A 192 -13.33 11.34 -22.99
CA ASN A 192 -13.73 11.39 -24.40
C ASN A 192 -15.12 10.81 -24.66
N ARG A 193 -15.84 10.34 -23.63
CA ARG A 193 -17.15 9.69 -23.74
C ARG A 193 -17.17 8.46 -24.67
N GLU A 194 -16.05 7.73 -24.72
CA GLU A 194 -15.91 6.47 -25.49
C GLU A 194 -16.50 5.28 -24.72
N VAL A 195 -16.62 5.41 -23.38
CA VAL A 195 -17.37 4.54 -22.50
C VAL A 195 -18.48 5.31 -21.79
N ASP A 196 -19.58 4.63 -21.43
CA ASP A 196 -20.71 5.20 -20.72
C ASP A 196 -20.45 5.32 -19.21
N ALA A 197 -19.66 4.37 -18.67
CA ALA A 197 -19.23 4.33 -17.28
C ALA A 197 -17.75 3.90 -17.21
N ALA A 198 -17.07 4.28 -16.14
CA ALA A 198 -15.67 3.92 -15.91
C ALA A 198 -15.37 3.68 -14.44
N ALA A 199 -14.61 2.61 -14.17
CA ALA A 199 -14.10 2.33 -12.84
C ALA A 199 -13.11 3.41 -12.40
N ALA A 200 -13.19 3.81 -11.13
CA ALA A 200 -12.33 4.81 -10.55
C ALA A 200 -12.10 4.52 -9.06
N MET A 201 -10.86 4.63 -8.63
CA MET A 201 -10.57 4.72 -7.20
C MET A 201 -10.80 6.16 -6.74
N THR A 202 -11.40 6.35 -5.56
CA THR A 202 -11.63 7.69 -5.00
C THR A 202 -10.34 8.49 -4.89
N TYR A 203 -9.24 7.80 -4.67
CA TYR A 203 -7.93 8.42 -4.48
C TYR A 203 -7.15 8.66 -5.77
N ASN A 204 -7.50 8.06 -6.91
CA ASN A 204 -6.71 8.16 -8.15
C ASN A 204 -7.58 8.63 -9.33
N GLU A 205 -8.33 7.76 -9.97
CA GLU A 205 -9.02 8.06 -11.24
C GLU A 205 -10.13 9.09 -11.09
N LEU A 206 -10.79 9.14 -9.94
CA LEU A 206 -11.75 10.22 -9.65
C LEU A 206 -11.05 11.59 -9.71
N ALA A 207 -9.85 11.70 -9.10
CA ALA A 207 -9.05 12.91 -9.17
C ALA A 207 -8.69 13.27 -10.62
N GLN A 208 -8.25 12.31 -11.43
CA GLN A 208 -7.92 12.56 -12.85
C GLN A 208 -9.07 13.19 -13.62
N VAL A 209 -10.33 12.82 -13.32
CA VAL A 209 -11.49 13.47 -13.92
C VAL A 209 -11.66 14.90 -13.41
N LEU A 210 -11.57 15.10 -12.07
CA LEU A 210 -11.73 16.42 -11.45
C LEU A 210 -10.60 17.40 -11.84
N GLU A 211 -9.40 16.90 -12.09
CA GLU A 211 -8.21 17.65 -12.55
C GLU A 211 -8.29 18.04 -14.04
N SER A 212 -9.29 17.52 -14.76
CA SER A 212 -9.47 17.77 -16.17
C SER A 212 -10.46 18.94 -16.41
N LYS A 213 -10.23 19.71 -17.47
CA LYS A 213 -11.14 20.77 -17.87
C LYS A 213 -12.31 20.24 -18.69
N ASN A 214 -13.50 20.71 -18.34
CA ASN A 214 -14.68 20.59 -19.19
C ASN A 214 -14.46 21.44 -20.45
N PRO A 215 -14.48 20.83 -21.65
CA PRO A 215 -14.21 21.57 -22.91
C PRO A 215 -15.24 22.64 -23.24
N ASP A 216 -16.45 22.54 -22.67
CA ASP A 216 -17.52 23.48 -22.95
C ASP A 216 -17.46 24.74 -22.06
N SER A 217 -17.10 24.59 -20.79
CA SER A 217 -17.00 25.69 -19.83
C SER A 217 -15.58 26.26 -19.71
N GLY A 218 -14.55 25.44 -19.93
CA GLY A 218 -13.15 25.77 -19.68
C GLY A 218 -12.75 25.68 -18.19
N GLU A 219 -13.69 25.36 -17.29
CA GLU A 219 -13.45 25.13 -15.85
C GLU A 219 -13.16 23.65 -15.58
N LEU A 220 -12.57 23.32 -14.42
CA LEU A 220 -12.40 21.94 -14.00
C LEU A 220 -13.75 21.25 -13.78
N TYR A 221 -13.78 19.94 -14.03
CA TYR A 221 -14.93 19.14 -13.63
C TYR A 221 -15.07 19.12 -12.10
N THR A 222 -16.28 18.95 -11.64
CA THR A 222 -16.64 18.89 -10.22
C THR A 222 -17.41 17.60 -9.93
N LEU A 223 -17.63 17.28 -8.67
CA LEU A 223 -18.46 16.14 -8.30
C LEU A 223 -19.91 16.28 -8.78
N ASP A 224 -20.39 17.51 -9.00
CA ASP A 224 -21.74 17.76 -9.53
C ASP A 224 -21.88 17.36 -11.03
N ASP A 225 -20.77 17.21 -11.73
CA ASP A 225 -20.73 16.71 -13.10
C ASP A 225 -20.79 15.19 -13.21
N LEU A 226 -20.72 14.47 -12.09
CA LEU A 226 -20.58 13.02 -12.00
C LEU A 226 -21.67 12.37 -11.16
N ASN A 227 -22.08 11.16 -11.54
CA ASN A 227 -22.67 10.19 -10.62
C ASN A 227 -21.57 9.23 -10.17
N VAL A 228 -21.41 9.06 -8.87
CA VAL A 228 -20.35 8.23 -8.25
C VAL A 228 -21.00 7.05 -7.54
N PHE A 229 -20.90 5.87 -8.12
CA PHE A 229 -21.43 4.63 -7.54
C PHE A 229 -20.35 3.96 -6.71
N LYS A 230 -20.36 4.15 -5.39
CA LYS A 230 -19.40 3.51 -4.47
C LYS A 230 -19.74 2.04 -4.31
N MET A 231 -18.78 1.16 -4.50
CA MET A 231 -18.98 -0.29 -4.33
C MET A 231 -19.38 -0.64 -2.90
N SER A 232 -18.91 0.12 -1.91
CA SER A 232 -19.34 -0.02 -0.51
C SER A 232 -20.83 0.23 -0.34
N ASP A 233 -21.39 1.28 -0.95
CA ASP A 233 -22.80 1.64 -0.85
C ASP A 233 -23.69 0.63 -1.59
N LEU A 234 -23.17 0.02 -2.64
CA LEU A 234 -23.80 -1.08 -3.37
C LEU A 234 -23.68 -2.41 -2.62
N GLY A 235 -22.91 -2.47 -1.52
CA GLY A 235 -22.67 -3.65 -0.72
C GLY A 235 -21.83 -4.72 -1.44
N THR A 236 -20.88 -4.26 -2.24
CA THR A 236 -19.86 -5.07 -2.94
C THR A 236 -18.45 -4.52 -2.78
N GLY A 237 -18.26 -3.63 -1.79
CA GLY A 237 -16.96 -3.07 -1.43
C GLY A 237 -16.12 -4.06 -0.65
N ALA A 238 -15.42 -4.96 -1.35
CA ALA A 238 -14.43 -5.85 -0.74
C ALA A 238 -13.20 -5.06 -0.27
N LEU A 239 -12.51 -5.57 0.76
CA LEU A 239 -11.32 -4.93 1.35
C LEU A 239 -10.16 -4.85 0.36
N GLU A 240 -9.44 -3.74 0.41
CA GLU A 240 -8.31 -3.40 -0.47
C GLU A 240 -7.01 -3.29 0.33
N ASP A 241 -5.88 -3.38 -0.37
CA ASP A 241 -4.52 -3.14 0.13
C ASP A 241 -4.18 -3.80 1.49
N GLY A 242 -4.40 -5.11 1.55
CA GLY A 242 -3.88 -5.95 2.64
C GLY A 242 -2.44 -6.39 2.35
N ILE A 243 -1.69 -6.65 3.41
CA ILE A 243 -0.33 -7.19 3.35
C ILE A 243 -0.39 -8.70 3.54
N PHE A 244 0.25 -9.44 2.65
CA PHE A 244 0.29 -10.89 2.71
C PHE A 244 1.72 -11.41 2.56
N VAL A 245 1.93 -12.64 3.04
CA VAL A 245 3.16 -13.42 2.95
C VAL A 245 2.83 -14.85 2.53
N THR A 246 3.82 -15.72 2.26
CA THR A 246 3.56 -17.16 2.11
C THR A 246 3.40 -17.85 3.47
N GLU A 247 2.57 -18.91 3.53
CA GLU A 247 2.42 -19.74 4.71
C GLU A 247 3.74 -20.40 5.11
N GLU A 248 4.58 -20.78 4.12
CA GLU A 248 5.90 -21.37 4.37
C GLU A 248 6.83 -20.38 5.05
N TRP A 249 6.87 -19.12 4.58
CA TRP A 249 7.75 -18.09 5.14
C TRP A 249 7.37 -17.75 6.58
N ILE A 250 6.08 -17.57 6.87
CA ILE A 250 5.61 -17.17 8.21
C ILE A 250 5.59 -18.32 9.21
N ALA A 251 5.80 -19.57 8.78
CA ALA A 251 5.92 -20.71 9.67
C ALA A 251 7.22 -20.70 10.50
N ASP A 252 8.25 -19.96 10.08
CA ASP A 252 9.49 -19.79 10.83
C ASP A 252 9.34 -18.70 11.89
N GLU A 253 9.66 -19.02 13.16
CA GLU A 253 9.58 -18.07 14.28
C GLU A 253 10.43 -16.81 14.06
N ALA A 254 11.57 -16.91 13.39
CA ALA A 254 12.41 -15.75 13.06
C ALA A 254 11.69 -14.80 12.08
N ASN A 255 10.95 -15.36 11.11
CA ASN A 255 10.18 -14.57 10.15
C ASN A 255 8.92 -13.95 10.77
N GLN A 256 8.34 -14.58 11.80
CA GLN A 256 7.23 -13.98 12.58
C GLN A 256 7.68 -12.71 13.30
N ASP A 257 8.89 -12.70 13.86
CA ASP A 257 9.48 -11.51 14.45
C ASP A 257 9.73 -10.42 13.40
N VAL A 258 10.30 -10.80 12.25
CA VAL A 258 10.49 -9.87 11.10
C VAL A 258 9.15 -9.28 10.65
N ALA A 259 8.09 -10.10 10.53
CA ALA A 259 6.76 -9.64 10.14
C ALA A 259 6.21 -8.59 11.13
N THR A 260 6.33 -8.86 12.44
CA THR A 260 5.85 -7.94 13.47
C THR A 260 6.60 -6.60 13.43
N ARG A 261 7.93 -6.61 13.29
CA ARG A 261 8.76 -5.42 13.20
C ARG A 261 8.47 -4.64 11.90
N PHE A 262 8.31 -5.33 10.77
CA PHE A 262 7.94 -4.72 9.49
C PHE A 262 6.56 -4.03 9.57
N LEU A 263 5.55 -4.69 10.15
CA LEU A 263 4.22 -4.11 10.33
C LEU A 263 4.24 -2.92 11.27
N LYS A 264 4.98 -3.00 12.39
CA LYS A 264 5.13 -1.89 13.34
C LYS A 264 5.69 -0.64 12.66
N ALA A 265 6.80 -0.78 11.93
CA ALA A 265 7.41 0.32 11.18
C ALA A 265 6.47 0.87 10.10
N SER A 266 5.81 0.00 9.33
CA SER A 266 4.85 0.38 8.30
C SER A 266 3.67 1.16 8.87
N PHE A 267 3.09 0.70 9.97
CA PHE A 267 1.97 1.37 10.65
C PHE A 267 2.38 2.73 11.22
N LYS A 268 3.59 2.82 11.77
CA LYS A 268 4.16 4.10 12.22
C LYS A 268 4.29 5.09 11.05
N GLY A 269 4.68 4.63 9.87
CA GLY A 269 4.69 5.43 8.65
C GLY A 269 3.30 5.92 8.23
N TRP A 270 2.27 5.09 8.32
CA TRP A 270 0.89 5.48 8.05
C TRP A 270 0.32 6.47 9.08
N ILE A 271 0.64 6.29 10.37
CA ILE A 271 0.29 7.25 11.43
C ILE A 271 0.98 8.59 11.16
N TYR A 272 2.26 8.57 10.76
CA TYR A 272 2.98 9.77 10.36
C TYR A 272 2.28 10.48 9.18
N CYS A 273 1.86 9.76 8.15
CA CYS A 273 1.17 10.32 6.98
C CYS A 273 -0.22 10.88 7.31
N ARG A 274 -0.91 10.32 8.31
CA ARG A 274 -2.15 10.91 8.84
C ARG A 274 -1.91 12.30 9.39
N ASP A 275 -0.83 12.44 10.16
CA ASP A 275 -0.52 13.64 10.92
C ASP A 275 0.32 14.66 10.10
N ASN A 276 1.01 14.20 9.03
CA ASN A 276 1.91 14.99 8.20
C ASN A 276 1.73 14.66 6.70
N PRO A 277 0.54 14.91 6.12
CA PRO A 277 0.23 14.49 4.75
C PRO A 277 1.10 15.18 3.67
N ASP A 278 1.54 16.41 3.91
CA ASP A 278 2.42 17.14 2.98
C ASP A 278 3.80 16.51 2.88
N ASP A 279 4.39 16.09 4.02
CA ASP A 279 5.69 15.39 4.03
C ASP A 279 5.58 14.06 3.29
N CYS A 280 4.49 13.31 3.51
CA CYS A 280 4.25 12.05 2.83
C CYS A 280 4.02 12.22 1.32
N THR A 281 3.38 13.30 0.91
CA THR A 281 3.30 13.68 -0.50
C THR A 281 4.70 13.87 -1.08
N GLN A 282 5.58 14.58 -0.37
CA GLN A 282 6.95 14.80 -0.83
C GLN A 282 7.75 13.49 -0.93
N TYR A 283 7.64 12.56 0.02
CA TYR A 283 8.33 11.26 -0.06
C TYR A 283 7.88 10.44 -1.27
N VAL A 284 6.60 10.51 -1.62
CA VAL A 284 6.10 9.87 -2.84
C VAL A 284 6.67 10.52 -4.09
N LEU A 285 6.78 11.85 -4.14
CA LEU A 285 7.36 12.60 -5.26
C LEU A 285 8.86 12.30 -5.42
N ASP A 286 9.59 12.16 -4.31
CA ASP A 286 11.01 11.81 -4.32
C ASP A 286 11.24 10.39 -4.89
N ALA A 287 10.33 9.45 -4.57
CA ALA A 287 10.33 8.10 -5.12
C ALA A 287 9.84 8.04 -6.58
N GLY A 288 8.98 9.00 -7.00
CA GLY A 288 8.39 9.08 -8.33
C GLY A 288 8.45 10.50 -8.92
N PRO A 289 9.62 10.97 -9.39
CA PRO A 289 9.86 12.39 -9.75
C PRO A 289 9.10 12.89 -10.98
N THR A 290 8.24 12.08 -11.59
CA THR A 290 7.36 12.47 -12.71
C THR A 290 5.89 12.58 -12.31
N LEU A 291 5.59 12.42 -11.02
CA LEU A 291 4.24 12.51 -10.49
C LEU A 291 3.87 13.98 -10.22
N GLY A 292 2.59 14.34 -10.45
CA GLY A 292 2.05 15.67 -10.14
C GLY A 292 1.81 15.84 -8.64
N GLU A 293 2.26 16.95 -8.06
CA GLU A 293 2.17 17.20 -6.62
C GLU A 293 0.72 17.26 -6.13
N GLY A 294 -0.14 17.99 -6.85
CA GLY A 294 -1.55 18.13 -6.48
C GLY A 294 -2.29 16.79 -6.48
N HIS A 295 -2.03 15.95 -7.49
CA HIS A 295 -2.59 14.59 -7.58
C HIS A 295 -2.14 13.71 -6.42
N GLN A 296 -0.85 13.73 -6.07
CA GLN A 296 -0.34 12.91 -4.96
C GLN A 296 -0.87 13.40 -3.60
N ARG A 297 -1.03 14.71 -3.42
CA ARG A 297 -1.64 15.30 -2.22
C ARG A 297 -3.11 14.87 -2.07
N TRP A 298 -3.89 14.91 -3.16
CA TRP A 298 -5.25 14.35 -3.17
C TRP A 298 -5.22 12.88 -2.78
N MET A 299 -4.35 12.11 -3.40
CA MET A 299 -4.26 10.67 -3.18
C MET A 299 -3.95 10.33 -1.72
N VAL A 300 -2.93 10.96 -1.11
CA VAL A 300 -2.59 10.76 0.31
C VAL A 300 -3.77 11.08 1.21
N ASN A 301 -4.52 12.16 0.91
CA ASN A 301 -5.70 12.55 1.67
C ASN A 301 -6.83 11.50 1.56
N GLU A 302 -7.15 11.05 0.36
CA GLU A 302 -8.20 10.05 0.14
C GLU A 302 -7.84 8.69 0.76
N ILE A 303 -6.57 8.27 0.67
CA ILE A 303 -6.09 7.05 1.32
C ILE A 303 -6.25 7.13 2.84
N ASN A 304 -5.93 8.26 3.45
CA ASN A 304 -6.16 8.46 4.88
C ASN A 304 -7.63 8.25 5.26
N LYS A 305 -8.60 8.64 4.42
CA LYS A 305 -10.03 8.39 4.64
C LYS A 305 -10.40 6.90 4.56
N LEU A 306 -9.61 6.08 3.84
CA LEU A 306 -9.81 4.64 3.76
C LEU A 306 -9.23 3.91 4.98
N ILE A 307 -8.21 4.47 5.61
CA ILE A 307 -7.55 3.90 6.79
C ILE A 307 -8.21 4.37 8.08
N TRP A 308 -8.48 5.69 8.22
CA TRP A 308 -8.93 6.32 9.45
C TRP A 308 -10.39 6.79 9.40
N PRO A 309 -11.10 6.79 10.53
CA PRO A 309 -10.76 6.09 11.77
C PRO A 309 -10.82 4.56 11.61
N ASN A 310 -10.07 3.82 12.44
CA ASN A 310 -10.04 2.36 12.45
C ASN A 310 -10.31 1.85 13.87
N GLU A 311 -11.44 1.18 14.10
CA GLU A 311 -11.87 0.76 15.42
C GLU A 311 -10.96 -0.32 16.05
N THR A 312 -10.41 -1.19 15.21
CA THR A 312 -9.53 -2.30 15.63
C THR A 312 -8.07 -1.91 15.78
N GLY A 313 -7.69 -0.71 15.31
CA GLY A 313 -6.32 -0.28 15.12
C GLY A 313 -5.82 -0.61 13.71
N ILE A 314 -4.90 0.24 13.20
CA ILE A 314 -4.37 0.10 11.85
C ILE A 314 -3.84 -1.30 11.57
N GLY A 315 -4.23 -1.87 10.44
CA GLY A 315 -3.74 -3.17 9.97
C GLY A 315 -4.42 -4.38 10.63
N VAL A 316 -5.21 -4.21 11.70
CA VAL A 316 -5.89 -5.32 12.36
C VAL A 316 -7.20 -5.63 11.63
N MET A 317 -7.26 -6.79 10.98
CA MET A 317 -8.44 -7.27 10.26
C MET A 317 -9.66 -7.38 11.17
N SER A 318 -10.76 -6.75 10.80
CA SER A 318 -12.07 -6.98 11.42
C SER A 318 -12.66 -8.29 10.90
N GLU A 319 -13.12 -9.16 11.81
CA GLU A 319 -13.79 -10.41 11.43
C GLU A 319 -15.03 -10.16 10.58
N ALA A 320 -15.79 -9.10 10.87
CA ALA A 320 -17.00 -8.73 10.14
C ALA A 320 -16.68 -8.27 8.70
N ASP A 321 -15.61 -7.49 8.51
CA ASP A 321 -15.20 -7.01 7.19
C ASP A 321 -14.59 -8.13 6.35
N TYR A 322 -13.81 -9.03 6.99
CA TYR A 322 -13.37 -10.26 6.34
C TYR A 322 -14.54 -11.10 5.87
N ALA A 323 -15.51 -11.38 6.77
CA ALA A 323 -16.68 -12.19 6.44
C ALA A 323 -17.48 -11.57 5.28
N THR A 324 -17.63 -10.24 5.26
CA THR A 324 -18.28 -9.52 4.17
C THR A 324 -17.54 -9.70 2.84
N THR A 325 -16.22 -9.54 2.85
CA THR A 325 -15.39 -9.73 1.63
C THR A 325 -15.43 -11.18 1.15
N ALA A 326 -15.31 -12.15 2.06
CA ALA A 326 -15.39 -13.58 1.73
C ALA A 326 -16.76 -13.96 1.15
N GLN A 327 -17.84 -13.39 1.72
CA GLN A 327 -19.21 -13.62 1.23
C GLN A 327 -19.38 -13.03 -0.19
N ILE A 328 -18.87 -11.82 -0.46
CA ILE A 328 -18.86 -11.22 -1.80
C ILE A 328 -18.12 -12.14 -2.78
N ALA A 329 -16.93 -12.62 -2.38
CA ALA A 329 -16.13 -13.50 -3.21
C ALA A 329 -16.84 -14.80 -3.58
N GLN A 330 -17.60 -15.39 -2.64
CA GLN A 330 -18.40 -16.61 -2.89
C GLN A 330 -19.66 -16.32 -3.72
N ASP A 331 -20.47 -15.34 -3.31
CA ASP A 331 -21.77 -15.06 -3.93
C ASP A 331 -21.64 -14.69 -5.41
N TYR A 332 -20.55 -14.05 -5.78
CA TYR A 332 -20.33 -13.57 -7.14
C TYR A 332 -19.27 -14.39 -7.92
N GLY A 333 -18.86 -15.54 -7.36
CA GLY A 333 -18.05 -16.54 -8.07
C GLY A 333 -16.60 -16.16 -8.30
N ILE A 334 -16.06 -15.25 -7.49
CA ILE A 334 -14.62 -14.93 -7.44
C ILE A 334 -13.87 -16.16 -6.94
N VAL A 335 -14.40 -16.79 -5.90
CA VAL A 335 -13.94 -18.08 -5.39
C VAL A 335 -15.01 -19.14 -5.57
N LYS A 336 -14.60 -20.39 -5.79
CA LYS A 336 -15.51 -21.54 -5.99
C LYS A 336 -15.76 -22.33 -4.71
N ASN A 337 -14.78 -22.30 -3.80
CA ASN A 337 -14.77 -23.03 -2.56
C ASN A 337 -14.85 -22.04 -1.39
N ASP A 338 -15.23 -22.56 -0.22
CA ASP A 338 -15.05 -21.81 1.02
C ASP A 338 -13.54 -21.52 1.18
N PRO A 339 -13.14 -20.26 1.39
CA PRO A 339 -11.72 -19.91 1.60
C PRO A 339 -11.06 -20.68 2.75
N GLY A 340 -11.84 -21.22 3.67
CA GLY A 340 -11.38 -22.03 4.80
C GLY A 340 -10.71 -21.22 5.91
N ASP A 341 -10.09 -21.95 6.84
CA ASP A 341 -9.29 -21.35 7.91
C ASP A 341 -7.89 -20.96 7.41
N GLY A 342 -7.23 -20.02 8.10
CA GLY A 342 -5.84 -19.63 7.83
C GLY A 342 -5.65 -18.68 6.63
N VAL A 343 -6.73 -18.09 6.11
CA VAL A 343 -6.65 -17.07 5.05
C VAL A 343 -6.00 -15.80 5.57
N TYR A 344 -6.25 -15.45 6.81
CA TYR A 344 -5.66 -14.31 7.49
C TYR A 344 -5.29 -14.65 8.94
N THR A 345 -4.42 -13.83 9.50
CA THR A 345 -4.15 -13.78 10.93
C THR A 345 -4.03 -12.33 11.38
N THR A 346 -4.50 -12.04 12.59
CA THR A 346 -4.34 -10.71 13.20
C THR A 346 -3.19 -10.64 14.19
N GLU A 347 -2.50 -11.76 14.42
CA GLU A 347 -1.50 -11.90 15.48
C GLU A 347 -0.38 -10.85 15.36
N TYR A 348 0.25 -10.74 14.21
CA TYR A 348 1.39 -9.85 13.98
C TYR A 348 0.96 -8.38 13.95
N ALA A 349 -0.17 -8.08 13.29
CA ALA A 349 -0.73 -6.73 13.27
C ALA A 349 -1.16 -6.26 14.66
N ALA A 350 -1.79 -7.13 15.46
CA ALA A 350 -2.18 -6.80 16.83
C ALA A 350 -0.96 -6.59 17.74
N ALA A 351 0.11 -7.39 17.58
CA ALA A 351 1.35 -7.21 18.30
C ALA A 351 2.03 -5.87 17.93
N ALA A 352 2.06 -5.52 16.64
CA ALA A 352 2.58 -4.24 16.16
C ALA A 352 1.78 -3.05 16.71
N VAL A 353 0.45 -3.12 16.69
CA VAL A 353 -0.45 -2.10 17.25
C VAL A 353 -0.21 -1.94 18.75
N ALA A 354 -0.13 -3.03 19.52
CA ALA A 354 0.13 -2.97 20.95
C ALA A 354 1.47 -2.28 21.29
N ALA A 355 2.53 -2.58 20.51
CA ALA A 355 3.83 -1.93 20.67
C ALA A 355 3.76 -0.41 20.38
N LEU A 356 3.01 -0.01 19.36
CA LEU A 356 2.82 1.42 19.03
C LEU A 356 1.96 2.15 20.09
N GLU A 357 0.96 1.48 20.66
CA GLU A 357 0.19 2.02 21.81
C GLU A 357 1.08 2.21 23.05
N GLU A 358 2.02 1.28 23.30
CA GLU A 358 3.02 1.44 24.38
C GLU A 358 3.98 2.60 24.12
N GLU A 359 4.28 2.93 22.86
CA GLU A 359 5.01 4.13 22.45
C GLU A 359 4.14 5.41 22.56
N GLY A 360 2.84 5.30 22.86
CA GLY A 360 1.90 6.42 23.03
C GLY A 360 1.32 6.93 21.71
N LEU A 361 1.37 6.17 20.63
CA LEU A 361 0.82 6.55 19.34
C LEU A 361 -0.68 6.24 19.24
N ASP A 362 -1.43 7.12 18.57
CA ASP A 362 -2.84 6.89 18.27
C ASP A 362 -2.97 5.98 17.03
N VAL A 363 -3.14 4.70 17.29
CA VAL A 363 -3.27 3.65 16.27
C VAL A 363 -4.66 3.56 15.65
N LYS A 364 -5.64 4.32 16.14
CA LYS A 364 -7.04 4.28 15.71
C LYS A 364 -7.47 5.50 14.91
N GLY A 365 -6.85 6.62 15.12
CA GLY A 365 -7.22 7.88 14.49
C GLY A 365 -8.69 8.25 14.74
N ALA A 366 -9.19 8.03 15.98
CA ALA A 366 -10.61 8.18 16.30
C ALA A 366 -11.15 9.59 16.02
N ASP A 367 -10.29 10.59 16.21
CA ASP A 367 -10.59 12.01 16.01
C ASP A 367 -10.08 12.54 14.65
N TYR A 368 -9.71 11.62 13.71
CA TYR A 368 -9.21 12.04 12.41
C TYR A 368 -10.32 12.71 11.59
N GLU A 369 -10.04 13.92 11.15
CA GLU A 369 -10.84 14.67 10.18
C GLU A 369 -9.95 14.95 8.95
N ALA A 370 -10.38 14.50 7.79
CA ALA A 370 -9.63 14.69 6.56
C ALA A 370 -9.62 16.19 6.19
N PRO A 371 -8.45 16.79 5.89
CA PRO A 371 -8.39 18.14 5.38
C PRO A 371 -9.06 18.26 4.02
N GLU A 372 -9.53 19.46 3.67
CA GLU A 372 -9.92 19.76 2.29
C GLU A 372 -8.65 19.90 1.42
N VAL A 373 -8.64 19.25 0.28
CA VAL A 373 -7.57 19.33 -0.70
C VAL A 373 -8.10 20.02 -1.95
N GLU A 374 -7.43 21.08 -2.36
CA GLU A 374 -7.76 21.78 -3.61
C GLU A 374 -7.37 20.92 -4.82
N VAL A 375 -8.30 20.75 -5.74
CA VAL A 375 -8.04 20.09 -7.03
C VAL A 375 -7.40 21.09 -7.97
N THR A 376 -6.28 20.73 -8.58
CA THR A 376 -5.54 21.56 -9.51
C THR A 376 -5.57 20.99 -10.92
N GLU A 377 -5.43 21.83 -11.95
CA GLU A 377 -5.44 21.39 -13.35
C GLU A 377 -4.27 20.42 -13.61
N GLY A 378 -4.58 19.22 -14.07
CA GLY A 378 -3.58 18.18 -14.37
C GLY A 378 -2.90 17.59 -13.14
N GLY A 379 -3.37 17.93 -11.93
CA GLY A 379 -2.78 17.44 -10.68
C GLY A 379 -1.42 18.06 -10.34
N GLU A 380 -1.12 19.24 -10.88
CA GLU A 380 0.15 19.96 -10.68
C GLU A 380 0.20 20.72 -9.32
#